data_8d202f3844a6f028dfee9d364f298ee5
#
_entry.id   8d202f3844a6f028dfee9d364f298ee5
#
_cell.length_a   1.000
_cell.length_b   1.000
_cell.length_c   1.000
_cell.angle_alpha   90.00
_cell.angle_beta   90.00
_cell.angle_gamma   90.00
#
_symmetry.space_group_name_H-M   'P 1'
#
loop_
_entity.id
_entity.type
_entity.pdbx_description
1 polymer ?
#
loop_
_entity_poly.entity_id
_entity_poly.type
_entity_poly.pdbx_seq_one_letter_code
_entity_poly.pdbx_strand_id
1 'polypeptide(L)'
;MPSKDAHLWQAGHNEKFCSEILATDFLDWAVTAIFYSGLHYVDGYLASKNIDPTTHDVRTPLVARESNLKRIFPQYRRLKDQSEAARYRVKHFTQAEVKGLKENEFEVIKSQISKHL
;
A
#
# COMPACT_ATOMS: atom_id res chain seq x y z
N MET A 1 3.70 18.45 5.62
CA MET A 1 3.63 17.45 4.52
C MET A 1 4.96 16.74 4.41
N PRO A 2 5.00 15.41 4.62
CA PRO A 2 6.24 14.68 4.42
C PRO A 2 6.67 14.75 2.96
N SER A 3 7.98 14.69 2.74
CA SER A 3 8.55 14.71 1.40
C SER A 3 8.31 13.40 0.66
N LYS A 4 8.52 13.43 -0.66
CA LYS A 4 8.55 12.22 -1.48
C LYS A 4 9.53 11.19 -0.90
N ASP A 5 10.75 11.62 -0.57
CA ASP A 5 11.78 10.72 -0.07
C ASP A 5 11.41 10.12 1.30
N ALA A 6 10.77 10.88 2.17
CA ALA A 6 10.29 10.36 3.45
C ALA A 6 9.23 9.27 3.25
N HIS A 7 8.30 9.48 2.32
CA HIS A 7 7.29 8.47 1.99
C HIS A 7 7.92 7.21 1.38
N LEU A 8 8.89 7.37 0.49
CA LEU A 8 9.56 6.21 -0.13
C LEU A 8 10.36 5.42 0.91
N TRP A 9 10.99 6.10 1.85
CA TRP A 9 11.67 5.42 2.97
C TRP A 9 10.67 4.60 3.79
N GLN A 10 9.54 5.21 4.15
CA GLN A 10 8.52 4.52 4.94
C GLN A 10 7.92 3.33 4.18
N ALA A 11 7.72 3.48 2.86
CA ALA A 11 7.24 2.39 2.03
C ALA A 11 8.20 1.18 2.08
N GLY A 12 9.49 1.41 1.88
CA GLY A 12 10.50 0.36 1.95
C GLY A 12 10.61 -0.27 3.34
N HIS A 13 10.49 0.55 4.37
CA HIS A 13 10.50 0.10 5.77
C HIS A 13 9.33 -0.87 6.04
N ASN A 14 8.13 -0.52 5.60
CA ASN A 14 6.94 -1.36 5.77
C ASN A 14 6.99 -2.63 4.92
N GLU A 15 7.53 -2.54 3.72
CA GLU A 15 7.73 -3.71 2.86
C GLU A 15 8.66 -4.72 3.51
N LYS A 16 9.75 -4.24 4.08
CA LYS A 16 10.71 -5.07 4.82
C LYS A 16 10.04 -5.76 6.00
N PHE A 17 9.25 -5.03 6.77
CA PHE A 17 8.52 -5.60 7.90
C PHE A 17 7.59 -6.73 7.46
N CYS A 18 6.84 -6.53 6.39
CA CYS A 18 5.98 -7.57 5.83
C CYS A 18 6.80 -8.83 5.50
N SER A 19 7.95 -8.68 4.84
CA SER A 19 8.81 -9.80 4.46
C SER A 19 9.35 -10.54 5.67
N GLU A 20 9.72 -9.83 6.73
CA GLU A 20 10.27 -10.43 7.95
C GLU A 20 9.25 -11.25 8.71
N ILE A 21 7.98 -10.85 8.73
CA ILE A 21 6.95 -11.57 9.49
C ILE A 21 6.11 -12.54 8.65
N LEU A 22 6.38 -12.64 7.36
CA LEU A 22 5.62 -13.50 6.45
C LEU A 22 5.65 -14.98 6.83
N ALA A 23 6.74 -15.44 7.45
CA ALA A 23 6.89 -16.83 7.91
C ALA A 23 6.39 -17.05 9.34
N THR A 24 5.71 -16.07 9.93
CA THR A 24 5.18 -16.13 11.29
C THR A 24 3.66 -16.24 11.28
N ASP A 25 3.05 -16.30 12.47
CA ASP A 25 1.59 -16.27 12.64
C ASP A 25 1.02 -14.86 12.56
N PHE A 26 1.85 -13.81 12.47
CA PHE A 26 1.40 -12.43 12.46
C PHE A 26 1.02 -11.95 11.07
N LEU A 27 0.24 -12.74 10.37
CA LEU A 27 -0.11 -12.49 8.97
C LEU A 27 -1.09 -11.32 8.79
N ASP A 28 -1.90 -11.04 9.79
CA ASP A 28 -2.72 -9.82 9.83
C ASP A 28 -1.86 -8.56 9.80
N TRP A 29 -0.75 -8.56 10.54
CA TRP A 29 0.20 -7.44 10.51
C TRP A 29 0.98 -7.39 9.20
N ALA A 30 1.26 -8.54 8.58
CA ALA A 30 1.90 -8.57 7.28
C ALA A 30 1.02 -7.91 6.21
N VAL A 31 -0.29 -8.20 6.20
CA VAL A 31 -1.26 -7.56 5.29
C VAL A 31 -1.33 -6.06 5.56
N THR A 32 -1.40 -5.67 6.82
CA THR A 32 -1.44 -4.27 7.23
C THR A 32 -0.18 -3.52 6.76
N ALA A 33 0.99 -4.11 6.97
CA ALA A 33 2.26 -3.51 6.57
C ALA A 33 2.36 -3.32 5.06
N ILE A 34 1.94 -4.32 4.27
CA ILE A 34 2.05 -4.23 2.82
C ILE A 34 1.05 -3.21 2.23
N PHE A 35 -0.12 -3.08 2.84
CA PHE A 35 -1.04 -2.00 2.45
C PHE A 35 -0.42 -0.63 2.71
N TYR A 36 0.12 -0.41 3.91
CA TYR A 36 0.73 0.89 4.23
C TYR A 36 1.98 1.16 3.40
N SER A 37 2.71 0.13 2.99
CA SER A 37 3.78 0.32 2.02
C SER A 37 3.23 0.86 0.70
N GLY A 38 2.16 0.27 0.18
CA GLY A 38 1.48 0.75 -1.03
C GLY A 38 0.95 2.16 -0.87
N LEU A 39 0.37 2.48 0.29
CA LEU A 39 -0.11 3.83 0.61
C LEU A 39 1.01 4.86 0.55
N HIS A 40 2.17 4.54 1.11
CA HIS A 40 3.29 5.46 1.11
C HIS A 40 3.92 5.63 -0.28
N TYR A 41 3.87 4.63 -1.15
CA TYR A 41 4.20 4.83 -2.56
C TYR A 41 3.25 5.83 -3.21
N VAL A 42 1.95 5.68 -2.99
CA VAL A 42 0.94 6.62 -3.49
C VAL A 42 1.21 8.03 -2.97
N ASP A 43 1.41 8.17 -1.66
CA ASP A 43 1.64 9.48 -1.03
C ASP A 43 2.97 10.09 -1.50
N GLY A 44 3.98 9.27 -1.73
CA GLY A 44 5.25 9.74 -2.32
C GLY A 44 5.06 10.32 -3.70
N TYR A 45 4.28 9.66 -4.55
CA TYR A 45 3.92 10.19 -5.85
C TYR A 45 3.14 11.50 -5.73
N LEU A 46 2.12 11.54 -4.87
CA LEU A 46 1.33 12.74 -4.66
C LEU A 46 2.17 13.90 -4.11
N ALA A 47 3.11 13.61 -3.20
CA ALA A 47 4.02 14.63 -2.69
C ALA A 47 4.89 15.23 -3.82
N SER A 48 5.28 14.42 -4.81
CA SER A 48 6.02 14.93 -5.97
C SER A 48 5.19 15.90 -6.81
N LYS A 49 3.86 15.90 -6.64
CA LYS A 49 2.92 16.81 -7.29
C LYS A 49 2.40 17.88 -6.33
N ASN A 50 3.02 18.02 -5.16
CA ASN A 50 2.63 18.97 -4.11
C ASN A 50 1.20 18.72 -3.57
N ILE A 51 0.78 17.47 -3.55
CA ILE A 51 -0.52 17.04 -2.99
C ILE A 51 -0.29 16.26 -1.72
N ASP A 52 -0.97 16.64 -0.63
CA ASP A 52 -0.90 15.96 0.67
C ASP A 52 -2.30 15.46 1.05
N PRO A 53 -2.63 14.20 0.71
CA PRO A 53 -3.92 13.63 1.13
C PRO A 53 -3.81 13.21 2.60
N THR A 54 -4.35 14.01 3.49
CA THR A 54 -4.22 13.77 4.93
C THR A 54 -5.11 12.63 5.46
N THR A 55 -6.10 12.18 4.69
CA THR A 55 -7.04 11.15 5.11
C THR A 55 -7.30 10.15 3.99
N HIS A 56 -7.83 8.97 4.36
CA HIS A 56 -8.28 7.98 3.38
C HIS A 56 -9.42 8.53 2.51
N ASP A 57 -10.30 9.33 3.07
CA ASP A 57 -11.43 9.92 2.34
C ASP A 57 -10.96 10.85 1.22
N VAL A 58 -9.86 11.53 1.40
CA VAL A 58 -9.24 12.39 0.37
C VAL A 58 -8.40 11.54 -0.59
N ARG A 59 -7.60 10.61 -0.07
CA ARG A 59 -6.66 9.82 -0.87
C ARG A 59 -7.35 8.88 -1.86
N THR A 60 -8.35 8.15 -1.40
CA THR A 60 -8.99 7.12 -2.23
C THR A 60 -9.56 7.69 -3.54
N PRO A 61 -10.31 8.81 -3.53
CA PRO A 61 -10.76 9.42 -4.79
C PRO A 61 -9.61 9.90 -5.68
N LEU A 62 -8.50 10.38 -5.10
CA LEU A 62 -7.33 10.80 -5.88
C LEU A 62 -6.71 9.62 -6.64
N VAL A 63 -6.59 8.45 -5.98
CA VAL A 63 -6.08 7.25 -6.64
C VAL A 63 -6.99 6.83 -7.78
N ALA A 64 -8.31 6.95 -7.58
CA ALA A 64 -9.30 6.54 -8.59
C ALA A 64 -9.26 7.38 -9.87
N ARG A 65 -8.87 8.66 -9.79
CA ARG A 65 -8.98 9.58 -10.92
C ARG A 65 -7.67 10.17 -11.43
N GLU A 66 -6.60 10.19 -10.65
CA GLU A 66 -5.32 10.74 -11.12
C GLU A 66 -4.77 9.85 -12.23
N SER A 67 -4.31 10.47 -13.32
CA SER A 67 -4.00 9.78 -14.58
C SER A 67 -2.96 8.65 -14.45
N ASN A 68 -1.98 8.83 -13.57
CA ASN A 68 -0.92 7.84 -13.35
C ASN A 68 -1.24 6.85 -12.24
N LEU A 69 -2.30 7.08 -11.46
CA LEU A 69 -2.71 6.22 -10.35
C LEU A 69 -3.95 5.38 -10.67
N LYS A 70 -4.84 5.85 -11.52
CA LYS A 70 -6.11 5.15 -11.78
C LYS A 70 -5.92 3.72 -12.27
N ARG A 71 -4.78 3.42 -12.91
CA ARG A 71 -4.46 2.08 -13.40
C ARG A 71 -4.28 1.07 -12.27
N ILE A 72 -3.87 1.53 -11.10
CA ILE A 72 -3.63 0.65 -9.95
C ILE A 72 -4.73 0.79 -8.89
N PHE A 73 -5.81 1.49 -9.22
CA PHE A 73 -6.90 1.67 -8.25
C PHE A 73 -7.51 0.34 -7.78
N PRO A 74 -7.77 -0.66 -8.66
CA PRO A 74 -8.30 -1.95 -8.19
C PRO A 74 -7.37 -2.65 -7.21
N GLN A 75 -6.08 -2.64 -7.46
CA GLN A 75 -5.08 -3.24 -6.58
C GLN A 75 -4.98 -2.49 -5.25
N TYR A 76 -4.95 -1.18 -5.30
CA TYR A 76 -4.94 -0.33 -4.12
C TYR A 76 -6.19 -0.59 -3.26
N ARG A 77 -7.37 -0.60 -3.88
CA ARG A 77 -8.63 -0.85 -3.20
C ARG A 77 -8.66 -2.22 -2.53
N ARG A 78 -8.16 -3.24 -3.23
CA ARG A 78 -8.10 -4.60 -2.68
C ARG A 78 -7.19 -4.66 -1.45
N LEU A 79 -5.99 -4.08 -1.50
CA LEU A 79 -5.10 -4.03 -0.34
C LEU A 79 -5.73 -3.30 0.83
N LYS A 80 -6.38 -2.17 0.55
CA LYS A 80 -7.07 -1.38 1.56
C LYS A 80 -8.16 -2.20 2.25
N ASP A 81 -9.02 -2.87 1.47
CA ASP A 81 -10.11 -3.67 2.01
C ASP A 81 -9.59 -4.86 2.84
N GLN A 82 -8.55 -5.54 2.37
CA GLN A 82 -7.96 -6.65 3.11
C GLN A 82 -7.28 -6.19 4.40
N SER A 83 -6.61 -5.04 4.38
CA SER A 83 -6.00 -4.50 5.59
C SER A 83 -7.05 -4.07 6.62
N GLU A 84 -8.19 -3.55 6.19
CA GLU A 84 -9.30 -3.24 7.08
C GLU A 84 -9.87 -4.51 7.71
N ALA A 85 -10.01 -5.58 6.92
CA ALA A 85 -10.46 -6.88 7.45
C ALA A 85 -9.46 -7.43 8.48
N ALA A 86 -8.16 -7.29 8.23
CA ALA A 86 -7.12 -7.71 9.16
C ALA A 86 -7.19 -6.94 10.48
N ARG A 87 -7.39 -5.61 10.42
CA ARG A 87 -7.35 -4.74 11.61
C ARG A 87 -8.65 -4.74 12.40
N TYR A 88 -9.80 -4.83 11.71
CA TYR A 88 -11.10 -4.54 12.35
C TYR A 88 -12.11 -5.67 12.28
N ARG A 89 -11.88 -6.70 11.45
CA ARG A 89 -12.85 -7.80 11.27
C ARG A 89 -12.31 -9.16 11.71
N VAL A 90 -11.14 -9.17 12.32
CA VAL A 90 -10.48 -10.37 12.83
C VAL A 90 -10.33 -11.46 11.76
N LYS A 91 -10.07 -11.04 10.52
CA LYS A 91 -9.83 -12.00 9.44
C LYS A 91 -8.46 -12.66 9.62
N HIS A 92 -8.43 -13.98 9.51
CA HIS A 92 -7.19 -14.76 9.53
C HIS A 92 -6.71 -14.98 8.09
N PHE A 93 -5.40 -14.84 7.89
CA PHE A 93 -4.78 -14.98 6.56
C PHE A 93 -3.84 -16.18 6.55
N THR A 94 -3.73 -16.83 5.39
CA THR A 94 -2.68 -17.82 5.14
C THR A 94 -1.46 -17.13 4.54
N GLN A 95 -0.29 -17.79 4.61
CA GLN A 95 0.90 -17.29 3.92
C GLN A 95 0.67 -17.12 2.42
N ALA A 96 -0.03 -18.07 1.80
CA ALA A 96 -0.34 -18.00 0.37
C ALA A 96 -1.17 -16.77 0.02
N GLU A 97 -2.16 -16.43 0.85
CA GLU A 97 -2.97 -15.23 0.65
C GLU A 97 -2.12 -13.95 0.74
N VAL A 98 -1.24 -13.87 1.73
CA VAL A 98 -0.39 -12.68 1.90
C VAL A 98 0.61 -12.56 0.75
N LYS A 99 1.22 -13.69 0.33
CA LYS A 99 2.10 -13.70 -0.85
C LYS A 99 1.38 -13.24 -2.11
N GLY A 100 0.13 -13.70 -2.29
CA GLY A 100 -0.70 -13.27 -3.41
C GLY A 100 -0.96 -11.77 -3.40
N LEU A 101 -1.29 -11.20 -2.25
CA LEU A 101 -1.50 -9.76 -2.10
C LEU A 101 -0.22 -8.98 -2.41
N LYS A 102 0.93 -9.49 -1.97
CA LYS A 102 2.21 -8.86 -2.23
C LYS A 102 2.55 -8.91 -3.73
N GLU A 103 2.40 -10.05 -4.38
CA GLU A 103 2.82 -10.25 -5.77
C GLU A 103 1.83 -9.65 -6.78
N ASN A 104 0.53 -9.78 -6.54
CA ASN A 104 -0.50 -9.42 -7.51
C ASN A 104 -1.05 -8.01 -7.33
N GLU A 105 -1.01 -7.48 -6.10
CA GLU A 105 -1.51 -6.14 -5.81
C GLU A 105 -0.38 -5.16 -5.51
N PHE A 106 0.41 -5.43 -4.48
CA PHE A 106 1.45 -4.50 -4.04
C PHE A 106 2.51 -4.27 -5.10
N GLU A 107 3.05 -5.32 -5.72
CA GLU A 107 4.12 -5.17 -6.73
C GLU A 107 3.62 -4.40 -7.96
N VAL A 108 2.35 -4.55 -8.32
CA VAL A 108 1.74 -3.77 -9.40
C VAL A 108 1.72 -2.29 -9.05
N ILE A 109 1.33 -1.94 -7.82
CA ILE A 109 1.32 -0.56 -7.32
C ILE A 109 2.73 0.02 -7.35
N LYS A 110 3.67 -0.68 -6.73
CA LYS A 110 5.07 -0.25 -6.65
C LYS A 110 5.68 -0.04 -8.02
N SER A 111 5.48 -0.98 -8.92
CA SER A 111 6.02 -0.92 -10.29
C SER A 111 5.46 0.27 -11.07
N GLN A 112 4.16 0.48 -11.02
CA GLN A 112 3.51 1.59 -11.73
C GLN A 112 3.97 2.94 -11.20
N ILE A 113 4.00 3.09 -9.88
CA ILE A 113 4.39 4.37 -9.27
C ILE A 113 5.87 4.65 -9.52
N SER A 114 6.74 3.64 -9.43
CA SER A 114 8.17 3.83 -9.65
C SER A 114 8.49 4.37 -11.05
N LYS A 115 7.65 4.12 -12.03
CA LYS A 115 7.81 4.68 -13.38
C LYS A 115 7.63 6.19 -13.43
N HIS A 116 7.00 6.77 -12.43
CA HIS A 116 6.62 8.19 -12.42
C HIS A 116 7.27 8.99 -11.29
N LEU A 117 8.25 8.39 -10.64
CA LEU A 117 9.01 9.06 -9.57
C LEU A 117 10.28 9.73 -10.06
#